data_17cd388279d84046e1912d3fc0005d3a
#
_entry.id   17cd388279d84046e1912d3fc0005d3a
#
_cell.length_a   1.000
_cell.length_b   1.000
_cell.length_c   1.000
_cell.angle_alpha   90.00
_cell.angle_beta   90.00
_cell.angle_gamma   90.00
#
_symmetry.space_group_name_H-M   'P 1'
#
loop_
_entity.id
_entity.type
_entity.pdbx_description
1 polymer ?
#
loop_
_entity_poly.entity_id
_entity_poly.type
_entity_poly.pdbx_seq_one_letter_code
_entity_poly.pdbx_strand_id
1 'polypeptide(L)'
;MKTNLINKCAAVLLITICCNASLSAEAYANDQKIESFKAKDQYDVAYEFKPERMRYLLVSHDMDTGKKANAVLTTLGKDYLSNHKAAYLANIHGMPGIGRMFAIPKMKKYAHRIILGDDADLIAKFPEEVGKVTVIAISGGKVKSISYWSPGETALEDLLK
;
A
#
# COMPACT_ATOMS: atom_id res chain seq x y z
N MET A 1 -18.78 -28.97 73.43
CA MET A 1 -17.57 -29.72 72.98
C MET A 1 -17.28 -29.26 71.54
N LYS A 2 -16.04 -28.95 71.27
CA LYS A 2 -15.51 -28.08 70.28
C LYS A 2 -15.72 -28.54 68.83
N THR A 3 -16.37 -27.73 67.97
CA THR A 3 -16.43 -27.89 66.52
C THR A 3 -15.43 -26.95 65.88
N ASN A 4 -14.44 -27.52 65.23
CA ASN A 4 -13.46 -26.77 64.46
C ASN A 4 -14.00 -26.45 63.08
N LEU A 5 -14.15 -25.15 62.82
CA LEU A 5 -14.50 -24.58 61.52
C LEU A 5 -13.21 -24.44 60.69
N ILE A 6 -13.03 -25.26 59.68
CA ILE A 6 -11.90 -25.16 58.77
C ILE A 6 -12.32 -24.23 57.62
N ASN A 7 -11.81 -23.00 57.62
CA ASN A 7 -11.91 -22.03 56.55
C ASN A 7 -11.08 -22.49 55.35
N LYS A 8 -11.72 -22.86 54.26
CA LYS A 8 -11.08 -23.08 52.97
C LYS A 8 -11.12 -21.76 52.17
N CYS A 9 -10.04 -21.02 52.24
CA CYS A 9 -9.81 -19.92 51.28
C CYS A 9 -9.49 -20.50 49.89
N ALA A 10 -10.46 -20.44 48.99
CA ALA A 10 -10.24 -20.71 47.57
C ALA A 10 -9.64 -19.45 46.93
N ALA A 11 -8.33 -19.45 46.70
CA ALA A 11 -7.67 -18.44 45.90
C ALA A 11 -8.05 -18.63 44.43
N VAL A 12 -8.92 -17.79 43.94
CA VAL A 12 -9.22 -17.68 42.50
C VAL A 12 -8.07 -16.96 41.82
N LEU A 13 -7.21 -17.70 41.13
CA LEU A 13 -6.14 -17.15 40.30
C LEU A 13 -6.76 -16.67 38.98
N LEU A 14 -7.02 -15.38 38.89
CA LEU A 14 -7.40 -14.71 37.61
C LEU A 14 -6.17 -14.67 36.74
N ILE A 15 -6.06 -15.62 35.80
CA ILE A 15 -5.08 -15.56 34.71
C ILE A 15 -5.62 -14.56 33.69
N THR A 16 -5.13 -13.33 33.72
CA THR A 16 -5.35 -12.34 32.68
C THR A 16 -4.50 -12.72 31.47
N ILE A 17 -5.12 -13.40 30.51
CA ILE A 17 -4.52 -13.66 29.20
C ILE A 17 -4.51 -12.33 28.47
N CYS A 18 -3.36 -11.61 28.52
CA CYS A 18 -3.10 -10.50 27.62
C CYS A 18 -2.97 -11.08 26.20
N CYS A 19 -4.06 -11.09 25.47
CA CYS A 19 -4.06 -11.31 24.03
C CYS A 19 -3.34 -10.10 23.41
N ASN A 20 -2.02 -10.21 23.19
CA ASN A 20 -1.30 -9.31 22.30
C ASN A 20 -1.79 -9.62 20.87
N ALA A 21 -2.91 -9.01 20.48
CA ALA A 21 -3.28 -8.92 19.10
C ALA A 21 -2.23 -8.02 18.42
N SER A 22 -1.28 -8.64 17.73
CA SER A 22 -0.46 -7.94 16.75
C SER A 22 -1.46 -7.37 15.74
N LEU A 23 -1.68 -6.04 15.77
CA LEU A 23 -2.41 -5.34 14.72
C LEU A 23 -1.54 -5.42 13.45
N SER A 24 -1.66 -6.53 12.74
CA SER A 24 -1.25 -6.57 11.35
C SER A 24 -2.15 -5.58 10.59
N ALA A 25 -1.57 -4.66 9.84
CA ALA A 25 -2.35 -3.75 9.02
C ALA A 25 -3.23 -4.58 8.09
N GLU A 26 -4.54 -4.47 8.26
CA GLU A 26 -5.49 -5.18 7.39
C GLU A 26 -5.47 -4.52 6.01
N ALA A 27 -5.34 -5.34 4.96
CA ALA A 27 -5.34 -4.85 3.60
C ALA A 27 -6.68 -4.21 3.23
N TYR A 28 -6.65 -3.14 2.46
CA TYR A 28 -7.86 -2.45 2.00
C TYR A 28 -8.81 -3.40 1.27
N ALA A 29 -10.10 -3.25 1.58
CA ALA A 29 -11.21 -3.91 0.91
C ALA A 29 -12.19 -2.87 0.36
N ASN A 30 -13.15 -3.32 -0.46
CA ASN A 30 -14.19 -2.44 -1.00
C ASN A 30 -14.95 -1.71 0.12
N ASP A 31 -15.35 -0.46 -0.16
CA ASP A 31 -16.04 0.46 0.74
C ASP A 31 -15.23 0.97 1.93
N GLN A 32 -14.02 0.48 2.17
CA GLN A 32 -13.15 1.01 3.21
C GLN A 32 -12.64 2.41 2.85
N LYS A 33 -12.52 3.26 3.87
CA LYS A 33 -11.91 4.57 3.75
C LYS A 33 -10.39 4.42 3.56
N ILE A 34 -9.85 5.06 2.53
CA ILE A 34 -8.40 5.13 2.33
C ILE A 34 -7.86 6.29 3.18
N GLU A 35 -6.79 6.01 3.90
CA GLU A 35 -6.09 7.04 4.68
C GLU A 35 -5.19 7.88 3.79
N SER A 36 -5.10 9.17 4.11
CA SER A 36 -4.06 10.01 3.52
C SER A 36 -2.69 9.61 4.07
N PHE A 37 -1.68 9.66 3.22
CA PHE A 37 -0.31 9.36 3.63
C PHE A 37 0.68 10.36 3.04
N LYS A 38 1.84 10.46 3.67
CA LYS A 38 2.96 11.27 3.18
C LYS A 38 4.08 10.35 2.76
N ALA A 39 4.69 10.68 1.63
CA ALA A 39 5.83 9.96 1.07
C ALA A 39 6.73 10.95 0.32
N LYS A 40 7.77 10.47 -0.32
CA LYS A 40 8.59 11.25 -1.25
C LYS A 40 8.43 10.69 -2.67
N ASP A 41 8.64 11.53 -3.67
CA ASP A 41 8.72 11.06 -5.04
C ASP A 41 10.19 10.70 -5.41
N GLN A 42 10.39 10.26 -6.64
CA GLN A 42 11.71 9.86 -7.14
C GLN A 42 12.75 11.01 -7.15
N TYR A 43 12.32 12.26 -6.98
CA TYR A 43 13.19 13.45 -6.89
C TYR A 43 13.42 13.92 -5.45
N ASP A 44 12.99 13.13 -4.46
CA ASP A 44 13.05 13.46 -3.02
C ASP A 44 12.10 14.62 -2.63
N VAL A 45 11.12 14.91 -3.48
CA VAL A 45 10.11 15.93 -3.20
C VAL A 45 8.98 15.33 -2.37
N ALA A 46 8.59 16.02 -1.30
CA ALA A 46 7.50 15.59 -0.45
C ALA A 46 6.18 15.51 -1.24
N TYR A 47 5.47 14.41 -1.05
CA TYR A 47 4.17 14.15 -1.64
C TYR A 47 3.16 13.77 -0.56
N GLU A 48 1.98 14.38 -0.59
CA GLU A 48 0.86 14.03 0.26
C GLU A 48 -0.26 13.44 -0.60
N PHE A 49 -0.55 12.16 -0.39
CA PHE A 49 -1.67 11.50 -1.03
C PHE A 49 -2.97 11.86 -0.31
N LYS A 50 -3.92 12.43 -1.06
CA LYS A 50 -5.26 12.82 -0.58
C LYS A 50 -6.31 12.04 -1.35
N PRO A 51 -6.86 10.96 -0.78
CA PRO A 51 -7.75 10.06 -1.50
C PRO A 51 -9.02 10.75 -2.05
N GLU A 52 -9.48 11.82 -1.40
CA GLU A 52 -10.65 12.59 -1.86
C GLU A 52 -10.42 13.32 -3.20
N ARG A 53 -9.15 13.52 -3.58
CA ARG A 53 -8.74 14.19 -4.83
C ARG A 53 -8.37 13.21 -5.94
N MET A 54 -8.28 11.93 -5.62
CA MET A 54 -7.85 10.88 -6.53
C MET A 54 -9.00 10.02 -6.99
N ARG A 55 -8.88 9.47 -8.20
CA ARG A 55 -9.78 8.44 -8.72
C ARG A 55 -9.13 7.07 -8.72
N TYR A 56 -7.80 7.02 -8.80
CA TYR A 56 -7.06 5.77 -8.84
C TYR A 56 -5.75 5.87 -8.06
N LEU A 57 -5.39 4.75 -7.44
CA LEU A 57 -4.06 4.52 -6.89
C LEU A 57 -3.53 3.21 -7.48
N LEU A 58 -2.40 3.28 -8.16
CA LEU A 58 -1.68 2.15 -8.70
C LEU A 58 -0.53 1.82 -7.75
N VAL A 59 -0.37 0.55 -7.37
CA VAL A 59 0.69 0.11 -6.46
C VAL A 59 1.46 -1.06 -7.07
N SER A 60 2.75 -0.89 -7.32
CA SER A 60 3.64 -1.99 -7.65
C SER A 60 4.38 -2.48 -6.40
N HIS A 61 4.33 -3.78 -6.16
CA HIS A 61 4.88 -4.39 -4.95
C HIS A 61 6.32 -4.87 -5.12
N ASP A 62 6.74 -5.18 -6.33
CA ASP A 62 8.08 -5.66 -6.65
C ASP A 62 8.75 -4.87 -7.78
N MET A 63 10.07 -5.05 -7.89
CA MET A 63 10.90 -4.29 -8.83
C MET A 63 10.62 -4.64 -10.29
N ASP A 64 10.34 -5.89 -10.61
CA ASP A 64 10.19 -6.32 -12.01
C ASP A 64 8.83 -5.91 -12.56
N THR A 65 7.77 -6.05 -11.77
CA THR A 65 6.44 -5.48 -12.06
C THR A 65 6.53 -3.96 -12.19
N GLY A 66 7.25 -3.29 -11.28
CA GLY A 66 7.49 -1.86 -11.34
C GLY A 66 8.20 -1.40 -12.61
N LYS A 67 9.21 -2.13 -13.09
CA LYS A 67 9.89 -1.83 -14.37
C LYS A 67 8.95 -1.92 -15.56
N LYS A 68 8.14 -2.98 -15.63
CA LYS A 68 7.15 -3.16 -16.69
C LYS A 68 6.09 -2.05 -16.67
N ALA A 69 5.57 -1.74 -15.47
CA ALA A 69 4.60 -0.65 -15.30
C ALA A 69 5.17 0.70 -15.76
N ASN A 70 6.39 1.03 -15.34
CA ASN A 70 7.06 2.28 -15.75
C ASN A 70 7.29 2.37 -17.26
N ALA A 71 7.59 1.26 -17.92
CA ALA A 71 7.73 1.22 -19.38
C ALA A 71 6.42 1.57 -20.08
N VAL A 72 5.31 0.96 -19.67
CA VAL A 72 3.98 1.26 -20.22
C VAL A 72 3.57 2.70 -19.91
N LEU A 73 3.70 3.16 -18.67
CA LEU A 73 3.37 4.54 -18.27
C LEU A 73 4.17 5.58 -19.04
N THR A 74 5.42 5.25 -19.39
CA THR A 74 6.26 6.11 -20.24
C THR A 74 5.67 6.24 -21.64
N THR A 75 5.18 5.15 -22.23
CA THR A 75 4.53 5.15 -23.55
C THR A 75 3.22 5.95 -23.54
N LEU A 76 2.46 5.84 -22.45
CA LEU A 76 1.19 6.57 -22.28
C LEU A 76 1.40 8.08 -22.07
N GLY A 77 2.62 8.49 -21.70
CA GLY A 77 3.01 9.88 -21.59
C GLY A 77 2.95 10.47 -20.18
N LYS A 78 3.66 11.58 -19.99
CA LYS A 78 3.89 12.19 -18.67
C LYS A 78 2.61 12.63 -17.94
N ASP A 79 1.59 13.01 -18.68
CA ASP A 79 0.35 13.58 -18.14
C ASP A 79 -0.76 12.54 -17.98
N TYR A 80 -0.51 11.29 -18.40
CA TYR A 80 -1.51 10.22 -18.36
C TYR A 80 -2.10 10.02 -16.95
N LEU A 81 -1.26 9.83 -15.95
CA LEU A 81 -1.72 9.64 -14.57
C LEU A 81 -2.49 10.84 -14.04
N SER A 82 -1.99 12.07 -14.27
CA SER A 82 -2.65 13.29 -13.80
C SER A 82 -4.01 13.50 -14.46
N ASN A 83 -4.14 13.24 -15.76
CA ASN A 83 -5.38 13.35 -16.51
C ASN A 83 -6.45 12.40 -15.99
N HIS A 84 -6.05 11.22 -15.48
CA HIS A 84 -6.97 10.24 -14.86
C HIS A 84 -7.14 10.44 -13.35
N LYS A 85 -6.55 11.50 -12.75
CA LYS A 85 -6.47 11.70 -11.29
C LYS A 85 -5.93 10.44 -10.60
N ALA A 86 -4.91 9.83 -11.19
CA ALA A 86 -4.25 8.64 -10.72
C ALA A 86 -2.90 8.97 -10.08
N ALA A 87 -2.53 8.22 -9.06
CA ALA A 87 -1.21 8.24 -8.45
C ALA A 87 -0.55 6.87 -8.61
N TYR A 88 0.79 6.85 -8.76
CA TYR A 88 1.55 5.62 -8.85
C TYR A 88 2.53 5.52 -7.68
N LEU A 89 2.35 4.50 -6.85
CA LEU A 89 3.17 4.16 -5.69
C LEU A 89 4.03 2.93 -6.01
N ALA A 90 5.33 3.07 -5.92
CA ALA A 90 6.28 1.97 -6.07
C ALA A 90 6.80 1.55 -4.70
N ASN A 91 6.61 0.29 -4.34
CA ASN A 91 7.18 -0.28 -3.13
C ASN A 91 8.71 -0.33 -3.25
N ILE A 92 9.40 0.39 -2.38
CA ILE A 92 10.86 0.33 -2.21
C ILE A 92 11.25 -0.11 -0.81
N HIS A 93 10.27 -0.45 0.05
CA HIS A 93 10.53 -0.97 1.38
C HIS A 93 11.31 -2.28 1.30
N GLY A 94 12.30 -2.43 2.17
CA GLY A 94 13.20 -3.59 2.15
C GLY A 94 14.25 -3.59 1.03
N MET A 95 14.21 -2.63 0.10
CA MET A 95 15.27 -2.51 -0.92
C MET A 95 16.60 -2.12 -0.26
N PRO A 96 17.68 -2.92 -0.41
CA PRO A 96 18.98 -2.60 0.13
C PRO A 96 19.49 -1.23 -0.38
N GLY A 97 20.29 -0.54 0.45
CA GLY A 97 20.84 0.77 0.08
C GLY A 97 21.57 0.79 -1.26
N ILE A 98 22.33 -0.26 -1.56
CA ILE A 98 22.99 -0.41 -2.86
C ILE A 98 21.98 -0.54 -4.02
N GLY A 99 20.87 -1.25 -3.81
CA GLY A 99 19.79 -1.35 -4.77
C GLY A 99 19.14 0.02 -5.05
N ARG A 100 18.90 0.81 -4.00
CA ARG A 100 18.35 2.18 -4.11
C ARG A 100 19.29 3.10 -4.89
N MET A 101 20.62 2.96 -4.69
CA MET A 101 21.62 3.76 -5.40
C MET A 101 21.51 3.59 -6.92
N PHE A 102 21.09 2.43 -7.41
CA PHE A 102 20.90 2.19 -8.84
C PHE A 102 19.45 2.41 -9.30
N ALA A 103 18.48 2.08 -8.46
CA ALA A 103 17.05 2.16 -8.83
C ALA A 103 16.56 3.62 -8.90
N ILE A 104 16.85 4.44 -7.90
CA ILE A 104 16.36 5.83 -7.84
C ILE A 104 16.83 6.68 -9.03
N PRO A 105 18.11 6.65 -9.44
CA PRO A 105 18.53 7.38 -10.66
C PRO A 105 17.83 6.91 -11.94
N LYS A 106 17.46 5.62 -12.03
CA LYS A 106 16.65 5.12 -13.15
C LYS A 106 15.23 5.64 -13.10
N MET A 107 14.62 5.66 -11.90
CA MET A 107 13.27 6.20 -11.70
C MET A 107 13.18 7.67 -12.08
N LYS A 108 14.23 8.47 -11.85
CA LYS A 108 14.30 9.89 -12.26
C LYS A 108 14.25 10.11 -13.77
N LYS A 109 14.51 9.09 -14.58
CA LYS A 109 14.44 9.18 -16.05
C LYS A 109 13.02 9.07 -16.60
N TYR A 110 12.07 8.58 -15.82
CA TYR A 110 10.67 8.50 -16.21
C TYR A 110 10.02 9.87 -16.11
N ALA A 111 9.20 10.22 -17.08
CA ALA A 111 8.55 11.54 -17.15
C ALA A 111 7.38 11.68 -16.16
N HIS A 112 6.72 10.56 -15.80
CA HIS A 112 5.64 10.55 -14.83
C HIS A 112 6.17 10.51 -13.39
N ARG A 113 5.36 10.97 -12.45
CA ARG A 113 5.71 10.94 -11.02
C ARG A 113 5.59 9.52 -10.47
N ILE A 114 6.61 9.10 -9.73
CA ILE A 114 6.65 7.85 -8.98
C ILE A 114 6.74 8.20 -7.50
N ILE A 115 5.74 7.81 -6.72
CA ILE A 115 5.74 7.97 -5.27
C ILE A 115 6.46 6.76 -4.69
N LEU A 116 7.39 6.98 -3.77
CA LEU A 116 8.21 5.94 -3.17
C LEU A 116 7.58 5.45 -1.87
N GLY A 117 7.07 4.22 -1.86
CA GLY A 117 6.55 3.56 -0.67
C GLY A 117 7.68 2.90 0.11
N ASP A 118 8.20 3.58 1.11
CA ASP A 118 9.31 3.08 1.96
C ASP A 118 8.85 2.75 3.39
N ASP A 119 7.57 2.57 3.58
CA ASP A 119 6.95 2.26 4.86
C ASP A 119 6.23 0.90 4.75
N ALA A 120 6.64 -0.05 5.60
CA ALA A 120 6.08 -1.42 5.62
C ALA A 120 4.59 -1.41 5.93
N ASP A 121 4.16 -0.63 6.92
CA ASP A 121 2.78 -0.57 7.37
C ASP A 121 1.88 0.08 6.32
N LEU A 122 2.41 1.06 5.58
CA LEU A 122 1.72 1.64 4.44
C LEU A 122 1.53 0.60 3.33
N ILE A 123 2.60 -0.09 2.95
CA ILE A 123 2.56 -1.06 1.85
C ILE A 123 1.67 -2.25 2.19
N ALA A 124 1.69 -2.74 3.42
CA ALA A 124 0.85 -3.85 3.88
C ALA A 124 -0.66 -3.59 3.76
N LYS A 125 -1.08 -2.32 3.69
CA LYS A 125 -2.49 -1.95 3.46
C LYS A 125 -2.97 -2.19 2.04
N PHE A 126 -2.08 -2.38 1.07
CA PHE A 126 -2.45 -2.57 -0.33
C PHE A 126 -2.43 -4.06 -0.68
N PRO A 127 -3.57 -4.64 -1.12
CA PRO A 127 -3.61 -6.04 -1.54
C PRO A 127 -2.62 -6.28 -2.68
N GLU A 128 -1.96 -7.42 -2.66
CA GLU A 128 -0.96 -7.81 -3.65
C GLU A 128 -1.41 -9.04 -4.44
N GLU A 129 -1.15 -9.02 -5.75
CA GLU A 129 -1.15 -10.19 -6.61
C GLU A 129 0.18 -10.25 -7.34
N VAL A 130 0.89 -11.37 -7.21
CA VAL A 130 2.26 -11.53 -7.69
C VAL A 130 2.38 -11.21 -9.18
N GLY A 131 3.33 -10.37 -9.54
CA GLY A 131 3.60 -9.97 -10.92
C GLY A 131 2.60 -8.96 -11.50
N LYS A 132 1.68 -8.43 -10.68
CA LYS A 132 0.69 -7.43 -11.10
C LYS A 132 0.78 -6.15 -10.30
N VAL A 133 0.30 -5.08 -10.88
CA VAL A 133 0.10 -3.79 -10.21
C VAL A 133 -1.31 -3.78 -9.63
N THR A 134 -1.44 -3.49 -8.36
CA THR A 134 -2.74 -3.29 -7.73
C THR A 134 -3.31 -1.95 -8.17
N VAL A 135 -4.51 -1.96 -8.71
CA VAL A 135 -5.25 -0.76 -9.15
C VAL A 135 -6.46 -0.57 -8.26
N ILE A 136 -6.42 0.45 -7.42
CA ILE A 136 -7.51 0.81 -6.52
C ILE A 136 -8.30 1.95 -7.15
N ALA A 137 -9.55 1.71 -7.52
CA ALA A 137 -10.48 2.76 -7.89
C ALA A 137 -11.04 3.42 -6.63
N ILE A 138 -11.09 4.74 -6.61
CA ILE A 138 -11.43 5.55 -5.44
C ILE A 138 -12.64 6.43 -5.76
N SER A 139 -13.58 6.48 -4.84
CA SER A 139 -14.73 7.38 -4.91
C SER A 139 -15.01 7.96 -3.52
N GLY A 140 -14.99 9.30 -3.41
CA GLY A 140 -15.21 9.98 -2.13
C GLY A 140 -14.23 9.59 -1.03
N GLY A 141 -12.98 9.26 -1.38
CA GLY A 141 -11.96 8.83 -0.42
C GLY A 141 -12.09 7.37 0.05
N LYS A 142 -12.99 6.59 -0.57
CA LYS A 142 -13.19 5.17 -0.27
C LYS A 142 -12.78 4.30 -1.45
N VAL A 143 -12.40 3.07 -1.15
CA VAL A 143 -12.17 2.03 -2.16
C VAL A 143 -13.49 1.71 -2.85
N LYS A 144 -13.57 1.97 -4.15
CA LYS A 144 -14.72 1.59 -4.99
C LYS A 144 -14.57 0.17 -5.49
N SER A 145 -13.37 -0.17 -5.96
CA SER A 145 -13.01 -1.52 -6.41
C SER A 145 -11.50 -1.69 -6.41
N ILE A 146 -11.06 -2.94 -6.34
CA ILE A 146 -9.67 -3.35 -6.46
C ILE A 146 -9.58 -4.27 -7.66
N SER A 147 -8.61 -4.01 -8.52
CA SER A 147 -8.29 -4.82 -9.68
C SER A 147 -6.78 -4.94 -9.82
N TYR A 148 -6.34 -5.85 -10.69
CA TYR A 148 -4.93 -6.15 -10.87
C TYR A 148 -4.56 -6.02 -12.34
N TRP A 149 -3.57 -5.19 -12.62
CA TRP A 149 -3.08 -4.91 -13.94
C TRP A 149 -1.80 -5.70 -14.22
N SER A 150 -1.77 -6.43 -15.34
CA SER A 150 -0.57 -7.09 -15.86
C SER A 150 0.12 -6.17 -16.87
N PRO A 151 1.16 -5.41 -16.49
CA PRO A 151 1.81 -4.45 -17.39
C PRO A 151 2.43 -5.14 -18.60
N GLY A 152 2.06 -4.67 -19.79
CA GLY A 152 2.51 -5.23 -21.08
C GLY A 152 1.66 -6.39 -21.62
N GLU A 153 0.71 -6.91 -20.82
CA GLU A 153 -0.23 -7.96 -21.26
C GLU A 153 -1.65 -7.41 -21.44
N THR A 154 -2.07 -6.52 -20.55
CA THR A 154 -3.40 -5.89 -20.59
C THR A 154 -3.28 -4.38 -20.66
N ALA A 155 -4.23 -3.73 -21.31
CA ALA A 155 -4.28 -2.29 -21.45
C ALA A 155 -4.68 -1.65 -20.10
N LEU A 156 -3.92 -0.65 -19.64
CA LEU A 156 -4.24 0.09 -18.41
C LEU A 156 -5.50 0.95 -18.59
N GLU A 157 -5.75 1.39 -19.82
CA GLU A 157 -6.91 2.20 -20.21
C GLU A 157 -8.24 1.51 -19.93
N ASP A 158 -8.26 0.17 -19.95
CA ASP A 158 -9.46 -0.61 -19.60
C ASP A 158 -9.83 -0.55 -18.12
N LEU A 159 -8.86 -0.25 -17.27
CA LEU A 159 -9.02 -0.17 -15.82
C LEU A 159 -9.23 1.27 -15.32
N LEU A 160 -8.73 2.27 -16.06
CA LEU A 160 -8.86 3.68 -15.69
C LEU A 160 -9.95 4.40 -16.52
N LYS A 161 -11.20 4.04 -16.27
CA LYS A 161 -12.39 4.61 -16.98
C LYS A 161 -13.06 5.73 -16.21
#